data_b9aa8dc2fc1410d723cc11fe967ebf16
#
_entry.id   b9aa8dc2fc1410d723cc11fe967ebf16
#
_cell.length_a   1.000
_cell.length_b   1.000
_cell.length_c   1.000
_cell.angle_alpha   90.00
_cell.angle_beta   90.00
_cell.angle_gamma   90.00
#
_symmetry.space_group_name_H-M   'P 1'
#
loop_
_entity.id
_entity.type
_entity.pdbx_description
1 polymer ?
#
loop_
_entity_poly.entity_id
_entity_poly.type
_entity_poly.pdbx_seq_one_letter_code
_entity_poly.pdbx_strand_id
1 'polypeptide(L)'
;SELAICGYPIRDLDRLMSFYLAAKNAGRYLVIDIKQAYLLKLFSGSANFSKLYPSPKDEAIKIFIPRGSWGLLDKDMKVFSERQLYMDYAEWQREFLDYPNKVDYRDVSKNQKDFVFYCSDFNLQNLIDIKPNPGSSYVRSLTEPFDVEMELKEELIKNWFEHFGVISKERD
;
A
#
# COMPACT_ATOMS: atom_id res chain seq x y z
N SER A 1 -4.84 3.53 -18.13
CA SER A 1 -4.03 2.36 -17.65
C SER A 1 -3.07 2.75 -16.53
N GLU A 2 -3.36 3.81 -15.77
CA GLU A 2 -2.43 4.41 -14.84
C GLU A 2 -2.79 4.02 -13.40
N LEU A 3 -1.74 3.89 -12.54
CA LEU A 3 -1.87 3.65 -11.12
C LEU A 3 -2.32 4.95 -10.42
N ALA A 4 -3.28 4.86 -9.52
CA ALA A 4 -3.52 5.89 -8.53
C ALA A 4 -2.75 5.53 -7.26
N ILE A 5 -1.94 6.44 -6.75
CA ILE A 5 -1.17 6.24 -5.53
C ILE A 5 -1.70 7.22 -4.48
N CYS A 6 -1.83 6.77 -3.25
CA CYS A 6 -2.26 7.61 -2.13
C CYS A 6 -1.27 7.53 -0.97
N GLY A 7 -1.04 8.67 -0.32
CA GLY A 7 -0.19 8.78 0.86
C GLY A 7 -0.93 9.47 2.00
N TYR A 8 -1.01 8.80 3.14
CA TYR A 8 -1.59 9.31 4.39
C TYR A 8 -0.95 8.61 5.59
N PRO A 9 -1.12 9.12 6.83
CA PRO A 9 -0.54 8.47 8.00
C PRO A 9 -1.06 7.04 8.16
N ILE A 10 -0.15 6.06 8.27
CA ILE A 10 -0.48 4.61 8.25
C ILE A 10 -1.49 4.19 9.31
N ARG A 11 -1.61 4.94 10.42
CA ARG A 11 -2.54 4.66 11.52
C ARG A 11 -3.86 5.43 11.42
N ASP A 12 -4.01 6.29 10.43
CA ASP A 12 -5.21 7.12 10.23
C ASP A 12 -6.27 6.31 9.46
N LEU A 13 -7.11 5.61 10.20
CA LEU A 13 -8.16 4.77 9.62
C LEU A 13 -9.29 5.59 9.00
N ASP A 14 -9.51 6.83 9.42
CA ASP A 14 -10.54 7.69 8.83
C ASP A 14 -10.12 8.13 7.42
N ARG A 15 -8.84 8.43 7.24
CA ARG A 15 -8.29 8.67 5.90
C ARG A 15 -8.25 7.41 5.04
N LEU A 16 -7.90 6.26 5.63
CA LEU A 16 -8.03 4.99 4.94
C LEU A 16 -9.47 4.79 4.43
N MET A 17 -10.47 5.07 5.26
CA MET A 17 -11.88 4.98 4.86
C MET A 17 -12.23 5.93 3.71
N SER A 18 -11.70 7.14 3.71
CA SER A 18 -11.91 8.09 2.63
C SER A 18 -11.38 7.55 1.30
N PHE A 19 -10.17 6.99 1.29
CA PHE A 19 -9.59 6.37 0.09
C PHE A 19 -10.28 5.06 -0.29
N TYR A 20 -10.73 4.27 0.68
CA TYR A 20 -11.52 3.06 0.44
C TYR A 20 -12.82 3.39 -0.31
N LEU A 21 -13.58 4.37 0.18
CA LEU A 21 -14.83 4.79 -0.46
C LEU A 21 -14.58 5.39 -1.85
N ALA A 22 -13.52 6.19 -1.99
CA ALA A 22 -13.14 6.77 -3.29
C ALA A 22 -12.75 5.68 -4.30
N ALA A 23 -11.94 4.71 -3.89
CA ALA A 23 -11.55 3.58 -4.72
C ALA A 23 -12.77 2.75 -5.16
N LYS A 24 -13.63 2.39 -4.21
CA LYS A 24 -14.84 1.64 -4.45
C LYS A 24 -15.79 2.35 -5.42
N ASN A 25 -16.00 3.65 -5.24
CA ASN A 25 -16.82 4.47 -6.14
C ASN A 25 -16.23 4.58 -7.54
N ALA A 26 -14.91 4.51 -7.67
CA ALA A 26 -14.21 4.49 -8.95
C ALA A 26 -14.12 3.09 -9.60
N GLY A 27 -14.70 2.07 -8.97
CA GLY A 27 -14.60 0.68 -9.42
C GLY A 27 -13.19 0.10 -9.32
N ARG A 28 -12.39 0.59 -8.37
CA ARG A 28 -11.01 0.16 -8.11
C ARG A 28 -10.88 -0.51 -6.74
N TYR A 29 -9.82 -1.26 -6.55
CA TYR A 29 -9.45 -1.83 -5.26
C TYR A 29 -8.49 -0.90 -4.51
N LEU A 30 -8.72 -0.69 -3.21
CA LEU A 30 -7.71 -0.06 -2.35
C LEU A 30 -6.68 -1.11 -1.95
N VAL A 31 -5.43 -0.89 -2.31
CA VAL A 31 -4.30 -1.72 -1.89
C VAL A 31 -3.68 -1.13 -0.64
N ILE A 32 -3.77 -1.84 0.46
CA ILE A 32 -3.30 -1.41 1.78
C ILE A 32 -2.04 -2.17 2.21
N ASP A 33 -1.29 -1.60 3.14
CA ASP A 33 -0.15 -2.22 3.81
C ASP A 33 -0.62 -3.30 4.81
N ILE A 34 0.22 -4.31 5.09
CA ILE A 34 -0.07 -5.37 6.08
C ILE A 34 -0.41 -4.79 7.46
N LYS A 35 0.25 -3.71 7.87
CA LYS A 35 -0.02 -3.05 9.16
C LYS A 35 -1.41 -2.43 9.20
N GLN A 36 -1.87 -1.85 8.10
CA GLN A 36 -3.25 -1.35 7.99
C GLN A 36 -4.25 -2.49 8.00
N ALA A 37 -3.96 -3.62 7.33
CA ALA A 37 -4.78 -4.82 7.38
C ALA A 37 -4.91 -5.36 8.81
N TYR A 38 -3.81 -5.35 9.57
CA TYR A 38 -3.81 -5.73 10.98
C TYR A 38 -4.69 -4.80 11.84
N LEU A 39 -4.58 -3.47 11.63
CA LEU A 39 -5.44 -2.51 12.31
C LEU A 39 -6.91 -2.72 11.97
N LEU A 40 -7.26 -2.90 10.70
CA LEU A 40 -8.63 -3.20 10.29
C LEU A 40 -9.14 -4.49 10.93
N LYS A 41 -8.32 -5.53 11.05
CA LYS A 41 -8.68 -6.78 11.74
C LYS A 41 -9.03 -6.52 13.20
N LEU A 42 -8.24 -5.73 13.92
CA LEU A 42 -8.49 -5.40 15.32
C LEU A 42 -9.80 -4.60 15.47
N PHE A 43 -10.01 -3.59 14.65
CA PHE A 43 -11.17 -2.72 14.75
C PHE A 43 -12.45 -3.41 14.26
N SER A 44 -12.42 -4.13 13.15
CA SER A 44 -13.58 -4.87 12.65
C SER A 44 -13.99 -6.05 13.57
N GLY A 45 -13.05 -6.57 14.36
CA GLY A 45 -13.31 -7.58 15.38
C GLY A 45 -13.91 -7.03 16.68
N SER A 46 -13.92 -5.71 16.87
CA SER A 46 -14.46 -5.06 18.06
C SER A 46 -15.95 -4.76 17.90
N ALA A 47 -16.76 -5.14 18.89
CA ALA A 47 -18.21 -4.90 18.87
C ALA A 47 -18.59 -3.41 18.66
N ASN A 48 -17.75 -2.49 19.14
CA ASN A 48 -18.00 -1.05 19.06
C ASN A 48 -17.65 -0.46 17.68
N PHE A 49 -16.71 -1.05 16.93
CA PHE A 49 -16.14 -0.49 15.71
C PHE A 49 -16.40 -1.31 14.45
N SER A 50 -16.96 -2.52 14.60
CA SER A 50 -17.18 -3.44 13.48
C SER A 50 -18.08 -2.91 12.35
N LYS A 51 -18.90 -1.88 12.66
CA LYS A 51 -19.77 -1.22 11.69
C LYS A 51 -19.12 0.00 11.03
N LEU A 52 -18.02 0.50 11.59
CA LEU A 52 -17.35 1.72 11.11
C LEU A 52 -16.28 1.43 10.07
N TYR A 53 -15.62 0.29 10.19
CA TYR A 53 -14.48 -0.08 9.34
C TYR A 53 -14.73 -1.41 8.64
N PRO A 54 -14.32 -1.56 7.37
CA PRO A 54 -14.44 -2.81 6.64
C PRO A 54 -13.52 -3.88 7.24
N SER A 55 -13.89 -5.13 7.04
CA SER A 55 -12.98 -6.24 7.30
C SER A 55 -11.77 -6.15 6.36
N PRO A 56 -10.56 -6.56 6.80
CA PRO A 56 -9.41 -6.66 5.89
C PRO A 56 -9.64 -7.68 4.74
N LYS A 57 -10.70 -8.49 4.83
CA LYS A 57 -11.13 -9.42 3.77
C LYS A 57 -12.22 -8.85 2.86
N ASP A 58 -12.56 -7.55 3.00
CA ASP A 58 -13.53 -6.90 2.13
C ASP A 58 -13.10 -7.01 0.66
N GLU A 59 -14.08 -7.21 -0.23
CA GLU A 59 -13.85 -7.44 -1.66
C GLU A 59 -13.13 -6.28 -2.36
N ALA A 60 -13.38 -5.04 -1.89
CA ALA A 60 -12.77 -3.83 -2.45
C ALA A 60 -11.38 -3.52 -1.85
N ILE A 61 -10.89 -4.35 -0.92
CA ILE A 61 -9.57 -4.23 -0.31
C ILE A 61 -8.64 -5.31 -0.87
N LYS A 62 -7.40 -4.92 -1.17
CA LYS A 62 -6.28 -5.83 -1.44
C LYS A 62 -5.17 -5.55 -0.43
N ILE A 63 -4.50 -6.60 0.02
CA ILE A 63 -3.41 -6.50 0.99
C ILE A 63 -2.10 -6.70 0.24
N PHE A 64 -1.27 -5.67 0.23
CA PHE A 64 0.03 -5.74 -0.41
C PHE A 64 1.01 -6.51 0.45
N ILE A 65 1.57 -7.58 -0.13
CA ILE A 65 2.64 -8.35 0.49
C ILE A 65 3.97 -7.86 -0.11
N PRO A 66 4.75 -7.07 0.65
CA PRO A 66 6.05 -6.62 0.18
C PRO A 66 7.01 -7.81 0.08
N ARG A 67 8.06 -7.67 -0.71
CA ARG A 67 9.15 -8.66 -0.67
C ARG A 67 9.70 -8.75 0.75
N GLY A 68 10.06 -9.97 1.16
CA GLY A 68 10.67 -10.20 2.47
C GLY A 68 12.02 -9.49 2.64
N SER A 69 12.59 -9.55 3.83
CA SER A 69 13.82 -8.83 4.24
C SER A 69 15.00 -9.05 3.29
N TRP A 70 15.08 -10.22 2.67
CA TRP A 70 16.11 -10.58 1.73
C TRP A 70 15.87 -10.04 0.31
N GLY A 71 14.70 -9.45 0.04
CA GLY A 71 14.37 -8.91 -1.27
C GLY A 71 14.36 -9.96 -2.38
N LEU A 72 13.99 -11.19 -2.06
CA LEU A 72 14.06 -12.33 -2.97
C LEU A 72 13.18 -12.13 -4.21
N LEU A 73 13.74 -12.46 -5.36
CA LEU A 73 13.06 -12.56 -6.65
C LEU A 73 12.63 -14.01 -6.90
N ASP A 74 11.74 -14.22 -7.87
CA ASP A 74 11.26 -15.57 -8.22
C ASP A 74 12.40 -16.57 -8.51
N LYS A 75 13.48 -16.09 -9.14
CA LYS A 75 14.68 -16.92 -9.40
C LYS A 75 15.35 -17.40 -8.11
N ASP A 76 15.25 -16.61 -7.04
CA ASP A 76 15.89 -16.91 -5.77
C ASP A 76 15.08 -17.93 -4.97
N MET A 77 13.79 -18.09 -5.25
CA MET A 77 12.93 -19.10 -4.65
C MET A 77 13.39 -20.53 -4.93
N LYS A 78 14.19 -20.72 -5.97
CA LYS A 78 14.85 -22.02 -6.24
C LYS A 78 15.92 -22.38 -5.21
N VAL A 79 16.46 -21.36 -4.54
CA VAL A 79 17.53 -21.51 -3.54
C VAL A 79 16.98 -21.60 -2.13
N PHE A 80 15.87 -20.89 -1.86
CA PHE A 80 15.25 -20.84 -0.54
C PHE A 80 13.93 -21.61 -0.53
N SER A 81 13.71 -22.38 0.53
CA SER A 81 12.43 -23.07 0.72
C SER A 81 11.31 -22.06 1.04
N GLU A 82 10.05 -22.41 0.71
CA GLU A 82 8.87 -21.62 1.08
C GLU A 82 8.82 -21.29 2.58
N ARG A 83 9.26 -22.24 3.43
CA ARG A 83 9.34 -22.04 4.87
C ARG A 83 10.34 -20.93 5.23
N GLN A 84 11.50 -20.87 4.56
CA GLN A 84 12.49 -19.82 4.82
C GLN A 84 11.96 -18.46 4.38
N LEU A 85 11.30 -18.38 3.23
CA LEU A 85 10.66 -17.14 2.76
C LEU A 85 9.56 -16.68 3.71
N TYR A 86 8.75 -17.61 4.22
CA TYR A 86 7.71 -17.31 5.20
C TYR A 86 8.29 -16.73 6.51
N MET A 87 9.45 -17.19 6.94
CA MET A 87 10.13 -16.70 8.14
C MET A 87 10.72 -15.29 8.00
N ASP A 88 10.81 -14.74 6.79
CA ASP A 88 11.22 -13.34 6.58
C ASP A 88 10.18 -12.35 7.09
N TYR A 89 8.95 -12.80 7.33
CA TYR A 89 7.88 -11.97 7.85
C TYR A 89 7.74 -12.14 9.36
N ALA A 90 7.45 -11.04 10.06
CA ALA A 90 7.15 -11.09 11.48
C ALA A 90 5.91 -11.96 11.76
N GLU A 91 5.85 -12.59 12.92
CA GLU A 91 4.79 -13.54 13.27
C GLU A 91 3.39 -12.99 13.02
N TRP A 92 3.13 -11.73 13.42
CA TRP A 92 1.84 -11.07 13.23
C TRP A 92 1.50 -10.76 11.76
N GLN A 93 2.50 -10.74 10.86
CA GLN A 93 2.30 -10.52 9.43
C GLN A 93 1.93 -11.79 8.68
N ARG A 94 2.39 -12.94 9.18
CA ARG A 94 2.33 -14.23 8.47
C ARG A 94 0.92 -14.68 8.13
N GLU A 95 -0.06 -14.37 8.98
CA GLU A 95 -1.44 -14.72 8.70
C GLU A 95 -1.98 -14.08 7.41
N PHE A 96 -1.49 -12.87 7.06
CA PHE A 96 -1.93 -12.16 5.86
C PHE A 96 -1.37 -12.75 4.57
N LEU A 97 -0.31 -13.56 4.67
CA LEU A 97 0.25 -14.29 3.52
C LEU A 97 -0.72 -15.34 2.96
N ASP A 98 -1.71 -15.76 3.77
CA ASP A 98 -2.71 -16.76 3.40
C ASP A 98 -4.08 -16.12 3.07
N TYR A 99 -4.19 -14.79 3.10
CA TYR A 99 -5.45 -14.12 2.77
C TYR A 99 -5.77 -14.23 1.28
N PRO A 100 -7.03 -14.47 0.90
CA PRO A 100 -7.43 -14.65 -0.50
C PRO A 100 -7.31 -13.37 -1.34
N ASN A 101 -7.33 -12.21 -0.70
CA ASN A 101 -7.23 -10.89 -1.32
C ASN A 101 -5.83 -10.26 -1.22
N LYS A 102 -4.81 -11.08 -0.95
CA LYS A 102 -3.42 -10.64 -1.03
C LYS A 102 -3.02 -10.34 -2.48
N VAL A 103 -2.14 -9.38 -2.65
CA VAL A 103 -1.50 -9.02 -3.92
C VAL A 103 -0.02 -8.73 -3.69
N ASP A 104 0.80 -8.98 -4.68
CA ASP A 104 2.20 -8.58 -4.68
C ASP A 104 2.49 -7.54 -5.78
N TYR A 105 3.77 -7.16 -5.93
CA TYR A 105 4.17 -6.18 -6.93
C TYR A 105 3.84 -6.61 -8.37
N ARG A 106 3.81 -7.91 -8.67
CA ARG A 106 3.50 -8.46 -10.01
C ARG A 106 2.03 -8.23 -10.35
N ASP A 107 1.15 -8.45 -9.38
CA ASP A 107 -0.29 -8.22 -9.54
C ASP A 107 -0.58 -6.75 -9.79
N VAL A 108 0.03 -5.87 -8.98
CA VAL A 108 -0.15 -4.42 -9.10
C VAL A 108 0.44 -3.91 -10.41
N SER A 109 1.67 -4.32 -10.76
CA SER A 109 2.34 -3.91 -11.99
C SER A 109 1.54 -4.27 -13.25
N LYS A 110 0.93 -5.46 -13.27
CA LYS A 110 0.16 -5.98 -14.40
C LYS A 110 -1.18 -5.25 -14.61
N ASN A 111 -1.84 -4.84 -13.52
CA ASN A 111 -3.20 -4.34 -13.54
C ASN A 111 -3.34 -2.95 -12.88
N GLN A 112 -2.41 -2.05 -13.13
CA GLN A 112 -2.29 -0.76 -12.44
C GLN A 112 -3.59 0.07 -12.40
N LYS A 113 -4.38 0.04 -13.48
CA LYS A 113 -5.66 0.77 -13.58
C LYS A 113 -6.72 0.31 -12.56
N ASP A 114 -6.58 -0.90 -12.04
CA ASP A 114 -7.57 -1.49 -11.14
C ASP A 114 -7.30 -1.12 -9.67
N PHE A 115 -6.19 -0.44 -9.40
CA PHE A 115 -5.73 -0.20 -8.03
C PHE A 115 -5.61 1.28 -7.66
N VAL A 116 -5.91 1.56 -6.40
CA VAL A 116 -5.45 2.71 -5.63
C VAL A 116 -4.44 2.18 -4.63
N PHE A 117 -3.16 2.50 -4.81
CA PHE A 117 -2.05 1.92 -4.06
C PHE A 117 -1.58 2.84 -2.93
N TYR A 118 -1.64 2.35 -1.70
CA TYR A 118 -1.07 3.06 -0.56
C TYR A 118 0.45 3.03 -0.59
N CYS A 119 1.06 4.20 -0.51
CA CYS A 119 2.51 4.36 -0.48
C CYS A 119 2.90 5.48 0.49
N SER A 120 3.74 5.16 1.46
CA SER A 120 4.35 6.12 2.39
C SER A 120 5.83 6.28 2.10
N ASP A 121 6.49 7.22 2.80
CA ASP A 121 7.94 7.40 2.77
C ASP A 121 8.73 6.13 3.13
N PHE A 122 8.16 5.24 3.94
CA PHE A 122 8.81 4.00 4.37
C PHE A 122 8.77 2.87 3.33
N ASN A 123 7.97 2.97 2.30
CA ASN A 123 7.78 1.90 1.31
C ASN A 123 7.85 2.35 -0.14
N LEU A 124 8.51 3.50 -0.38
CA LEU A 124 8.79 4.02 -1.73
C LEU A 124 9.55 3.00 -2.60
N GLN A 125 10.39 2.16 -2.01
CA GLN A 125 11.12 1.10 -2.73
C GLN A 125 10.21 0.11 -3.46
N ASN A 126 8.95 -0.03 -3.05
CA ASN A 126 7.99 -0.87 -3.77
C ASN A 126 7.75 -0.38 -5.20
N LEU A 127 7.94 0.92 -5.45
CA LEU A 127 7.79 1.51 -6.80
C LEU A 127 8.82 0.99 -7.80
N ILE A 128 10.00 0.56 -7.32
CA ILE A 128 11.04 -0.04 -8.17
C ILE A 128 10.52 -1.32 -8.84
N ASP A 129 9.75 -2.10 -8.10
CA ASP A 129 9.20 -3.37 -8.57
C ASP A 129 7.89 -3.18 -9.34
N ILE A 130 7.02 -2.31 -8.85
CA ILE A 130 5.72 -2.01 -9.45
C ILE A 130 5.89 -1.29 -10.79
N LYS A 131 6.86 -0.38 -10.90
CA LYS A 131 7.13 0.46 -12.07
C LYS A 131 5.86 1.16 -12.55
N PRO A 132 5.42 2.20 -11.83
CA PRO A 132 4.22 2.94 -12.21
C PRO A 132 4.27 3.39 -13.68
N ASN A 133 3.16 3.24 -14.39
CA ASN A 133 3.06 3.70 -15.76
C ASN A 133 3.14 5.24 -15.80
N PRO A 134 3.76 5.82 -16.83
CA PRO A 134 3.76 7.27 -17.02
C PRO A 134 2.33 7.84 -16.98
N GLY A 135 2.15 8.92 -16.25
CA GLY A 135 0.83 9.52 -16.03
C GLY A 135 0.07 8.97 -14.82
N SER A 136 0.64 8.00 -14.09
CA SER A 136 0.15 7.62 -12.76
C SER A 136 0.09 8.84 -11.85
N SER A 137 -0.88 8.88 -10.94
CA SER A 137 -1.10 10.03 -10.08
C SER A 137 -0.85 9.70 -8.61
N TYR A 138 -0.30 10.66 -7.87
CA TYR A 138 -0.16 10.61 -6.42
C TYR A 138 -1.05 11.65 -5.76
N VAL A 139 -1.86 11.21 -4.81
CA VAL A 139 -2.70 12.06 -3.97
C VAL A 139 -2.16 12.05 -2.56
N ARG A 140 -1.64 13.18 -2.12
CA ARG A 140 -1.13 13.39 -0.77
C ARG A 140 -2.27 13.80 0.16
N SER A 141 -2.39 13.12 1.28
CA SER A 141 -3.31 13.49 2.38
C SER A 141 -2.56 13.48 3.71
N LEU A 142 -1.55 14.32 3.80
CA LEU A 142 -0.70 14.55 4.96
C LEU A 142 -0.82 16.02 5.41
N THR A 143 -0.43 16.32 6.63
CA THR A 143 -0.26 17.69 7.09
C THR A 143 0.88 18.36 6.32
N GLU A 144 0.79 19.67 6.16
CA GLU A 144 1.92 20.46 5.63
C GLU A 144 3.14 20.30 6.53
N PRO A 145 4.35 20.28 5.95
CA PRO A 145 5.57 20.24 6.74
C PRO A 145 5.67 21.49 7.61
N PHE A 146 6.08 21.30 8.86
CA PHE A 146 6.28 22.39 9.83
C PHE A 146 7.70 22.42 10.38
N ASP A 147 8.55 21.50 9.95
CA ASP A 147 9.99 21.47 10.28
C ASP A 147 10.82 20.99 9.08
N VAL A 148 12.13 21.23 9.16
CA VAL A 148 13.09 20.91 8.07
C VAL A 148 13.12 19.40 7.76
N GLU A 149 12.93 18.53 8.75
CA GLU A 149 12.92 17.09 8.53
C GLU A 149 11.72 16.67 7.67
N MET A 150 10.56 17.23 7.93
CA MET A 150 9.36 16.99 7.14
C MET A 150 9.45 17.56 5.73
N GLU A 151 10.08 18.74 5.56
CA GLU A 151 10.35 19.33 4.25
C GLU A 151 11.27 18.42 3.42
N LEU A 152 12.34 17.91 4.01
CA LEU A 152 13.26 16.98 3.35
C LEU A 152 12.59 15.66 2.97
N LYS A 153 11.72 15.13 3.83
CA LYS A 153 10.93 13.92 3.52
C LYS A 153 9.96 14.17 2.36
N GLU A 154 9.32 15.32 2.33
CA GLU A 154 8.42 15.68 1.24
C GLU A 154 9.17 15.82 -0.10
N GLU A 155 10.33 16.47 -0.09
CA GLU A 155 11.20 16.57 -1.24
C GLU A 155 11.68 15.19 -1.72
N LEU A 156 12.04 14.30 -0.80
CA LEU A 156 12.39 12.90 -1.12
C LEU A 156 11.26 12.19 -1.82
N ILE A 157 10.04 12.27 -1.28
CA ILE A 157 8.85 11.64 -1.87
C ILE A 157 8.59 12.20 -3.27
N LYS A 158 8.65 13.52 -3.43
CA LYS A 158 8.48 14.19 -4.71
C LYS A 158 9.50 13.70 -5.74
N ASN A 159 10.78 13.66 -5.38
CA ASN A 159 11.84 13.19 -6.27
C ASN A 159 11.64 11.74 -6.70
N TRP A 160 11.17 10.86 -5.81
CA TRP A 160 10.83 9.48 -6.14
C TRP A 160 9.70 9.41 -7.16
N PHE A 161 8.60 10.15 -6.95
CA PHE A 161 7.48 10.15 -7.87
C PHE A 161 7.83 10.76 -9.24
N GLU A 162 8.59 11.83 -9.26
CA GLU A 162 9.10 12.44 -10.51
C GLU A 162 9.97 11.45 -11.29
N HIS A 163 10.84 10.69 -10.61
CA HIS A 163 11.66 9.67 -11.25
C HIS A 163 10.85 8.61 -11.99
N PHE A 164 9.69 8.24 -11.46
CA PHE A 164 8.77 7.29 -12.09
C PHE A 164 7.73 7.94 -13.02
N GLY A 165 7.80 9.25 -13.25
CA GLY A 165 6.83 9.96 -14.07
C GLY A 165 5.42 10.01 -13.47
N VAL A 166 5.32 9.91 -12.13
CA VAL A 166 4.06 10.02 -11.39
C VAL A 166 3.74 11.49 -11.15
N ILE A 167 2.51 11.88 -11.47
CA ILE A 167 2.04 13.26 -11.33
C ILE A 167 1.53 13.46 -9.91
N SER A 168 2.19 14.30 -9.13
CA SER A 168 1.70 14.71 -7.81
C SER A 168 0.52 15.67 -8.00
N LYS A 169 -0.62 15.33 -7.37
CA LYS A 169 -1.78 16.22 -7.29
C LYS A 169 -1.81 16.81 -5.90
N GLU A 170 -1.36 18.05 -5.81
CA GLU A 170 -1.58 18.85 -4.62
C GLU A 170 -3.04 19.32 -4.58
N ARG A 171 -3.60 19.43 -3.39
CA ARG A 171 -4.92 20.01 -3.20
C ARG A 171 -4.75 21.53 -3.27
N ASP A 172 -5.31 22.16 -4.28
CA ASP A 172 -5.54 23.62 -4.29
C ASP A 172 -6.48 24.00 -3.14
#